data_54ba5aaf63bdf8f5d9213c1407a4dd69
#
_entry.id   54ba5aaf63bdf8f5d9213c1407a4dd69
#
_cell.length_a   1.000
_cell.length_b   1.000
_cell.length_c   1.000
_cell.angle_alpha   90.00
_cell.angle_beta   90.00
_cell.angle_gamma   90.00
#
_symmetry.space_group_name_H-M   'P 1'
#
loop_
_entity.id
_entity.type
_entity.pdbx_description
1 polymer ?
#
loop_
_entity_poly.entity_id
_entity_poly.type
_entity_poly.pdbx_seq_one_letter_code
_entity_poly.pdbx_strand_id
1 'polypeptide(L)'
;MKTLSLIFLFWLVITTDSSAAETDRFAVEKDVTATFLKDMSVTYRPGVGLEGRRCLDGRLPGKDAEMIEFWASLECSYCGIRELVKAQQEHPDWCVVVRHIPASPEGLRKALSFEALRKFSTSAALTFWDAVIPKKDSPMPRPYEGALIQAYADAAISEADFSAALTGDAADIVDADTEAGRGIISSTPTYVLRGIRFGSCDFTAKQLERALDLARRARTGDPDAAREVGEVITRGRMGEKML
;
A
#
# COMPACT_ATOMS: atom_id res chain seq x y z
N MET A 1 -80.16 -14.64 -6.44
CA MET A 1 -79.34 -15.80 -6.69
C MET A 1 -77.90 -15.33 -6.74
N LYS A 2 -77.12 -15.62 -5.70
CA LYS A 2 -75.70 -15.21 -5.59
C LYS A 2 -74.87 -16.50 -5.46
N THR A 3 -74.05 -16.75 -6.47
CA THR A 3 -73.09 -17.84 -6.51
C THR A 3 -71.81 -17.41 -5.75
N LEU A 4 -71.51 -18.17 -4.68
CA LEU A 4 -70.23 -18.07 -3.91
C LEU A 4 -69.18 -18.88 -4.65
N SER A 5 -68.09 -18.24 -5.08
CA SER A 5 -66.90 -18.92 -5.59
C SER A 5 -65.91 -19.14 -4.45
N LEU A 6 -65.62 -20.40 -4.15
CA LEU A 6 -64.61 -20.81 -3.19
C LEU A 6 -63.23 -20.79 -3.86
N ILE A 7 -62.36 -19.93 -3.42
CA ILE A 7 -60.96 -19.93 -3.84
C ILE A 7 -60.16 -20.72 -2.81
N PHE A 8 -59.71 -21.92 -3.22
CA PHE A 8 -58.71 -22.70 -2.47
C PHE A 8 -57.32 -22.12 -2.70
N LEU A 9 -56.76 -21.48 -1.69
CA LEU A 9 -55.34 -21.11 -1.68
C LEU A 9 -54.51 -22.34 -1.31
N PHE A 10 -53.81 -22.89 -2.30
CA PHE A 10 -52.77 -23.88 -2.09
C PHE A 10 -51.52 -23.14 -1.60
N TRP A 11 -51.19 -23.27 -0.33
CA TRP A 11 -49.88 -22.88 0.22
C TRP A 11 -48.87 -23.96 -0.18
N LEU A 12 -48.08 -23.67 -1.23
CA LEU A 12 -46.89 -24.45 -1.57
C LEU A 12 -45.77 -24.00 -0.63
N VAL A 13 -45.52 -24.79 0.42
CA VAL A 13 -44.32 -24.60 1.26
C VAL A 13 -43.15 -25.12 0.46
N ILE A 14 -42.45 -24.19 -0.20
CA ILE A 14 -41.13 -24.46 -0.78
C ILE A 14 -40.13 -24.40 0.40
N THR A 15 -39.83 -25.53 1.00
CA THR A 15 -38.64 -25.70 1.82
C THR A 15 -37.45 -25.74 0.89
N THR A 16 -36.91 -24.57 0.55
CA THR A 16 -35.60 -24.51 -0.10
C THR A 16 -34.55 -24.92 0.91
N ASP A 17 -33.85 -25.99 0.60
CA ASP A 17 -32.72 -26.49 1.36
C ASP A 17 -31.62 -25.41 1.34
N SER A 18 -31.62 -24.55 2.36
CA SER A 18 -30.73 -23.40 2.52
C SER A 18 -29.29 -23.85 2.71
N SER A 19 -29.06 -25.11 3.13
CA SER A 19 -27.70 -25.57 3.46
C SER A 19 -26.84 -25.91 2.24
N ALA A 20 -27.45 -26.38 1.15
CA ALA A 20 -26.73 -26.71 -0.09
C ALA A 20 -26.29 -25.46 -0.86
N ALA A 21 -27.12 -24.40 -0.85
CA ALA A 21 -26.80 -23.13 -1.49
C ALA A 21 -25.70 -22.36 -0.76
N GLU A 22 -25.60 -22.51 0.56
CA GLU A 22 -24.57 -21.87 1.39
C GLU A 22 -23.21 -22.56 1.21
N THR A 23 -23.17 -23.90 1.13
CA THR A 23 -21.95 -24.68 0.87
C THR A 23 -21.37 -24.41 -0.52
N ASP A 24 -22.21 -24.23 -1.53
CA ASP A 24 -21.79 -23.95 -2.90
C ASP A 24 -21.23 -22.51 -3.04
N ARG A 25 -21.82 -21.53 -2.33
CA ARG A 25 -21.30 -20.17 -2.26
C ARG A 25 -19.90 -20.12 -1.65
N PHE A 26 -19.66 -20.84 -0.56
CA PHE A 26 -18.35 -20.91 0.08
C PHE A 26 -17.31 -21.61 -0.79
N ALA A 27 -17.67 -22.60 -1.58
CA ALA A 27 -16.79 -23.28 -2.52
C ALA A 27 -16.38 -22.35 -3.68
N VAL A 28 -17.34 -21.62 -4.25
CA VAL A 28 -17.08 -20.65 -5.33
C VAL A 28 -16.25 -19.47 -4.82
N GLU A 29 -16.53 -18.97 -3.61
CA GLU A 29 -15.79 -17.87 -2.99
C GLU A 29 -14.32 -18.24 -2.67
N LYS A 30 -14.08 -19.49 -2.22
CA LYS A 30 -12.73 -20.04 -2.01
C LYS A 30 -11.93 -20.14 -3.32
N ASP A 31 -12.56 -20.56 -4.39
CA ASP A 31 -11.90 -20.75 -5.69
C ASP A 31 -11.57 -19.40 -6.34
N VAL A 32 -12.47 -18.41 -6.23
CA VAL A 32 -12.23 -17.03 -6.70
C VAL A 32 -11.08 -16.39 -5.93
N THR A 33 -11.02 -16.56 -4.59
CA THR A 33 -9.95 -15.98 -3.77
C THR A 33 -8.60 -16.64 -4.06
N ALA A 34 -8.56 -17.97 -4.20
CA ALA A 34 -7.35 -18.71 -4.56
C ALA A 34 -6.85 -18.35 -5.96
N THR A 35 -7.75 -18.22 -6.92
CA THR A 35 -7.44 -17.78 -8.29
C THR A 35 -6.95 -16.34 -8.30
N PHE A 36 -7.62 -15.44 -7.57
CA PHE A 36 -7.22 -14.04 -7.43
C PHE A 36 -5.83 -13.87 -6.82
N LEU A 37 -5.50 -14.61 -5.75
CA LEU A 37 -4.18 -14.60 -5.14
C LEU A 37 -3.11 -15.17 -6.09
N LYS A 38 -3.46 -16.19 -6.86
CA LYS A 38 -2.59 -16.78 -7.88
C LYS A 38 -2.31 -15.79 -9.01
N ASP A 39 -3.34 -15.12 -9.53
CA ASP A 39 -3.21 -14.12 -10.58
C ASP A 39 -2.43 -12.89 -10.11
N MET A 40 -2.66 -12.43 -8.88
CA MET A 40 -1.86 -11.35 -8.29
C MET A 40 -0.39 -11.71 -8.12
N SER A 41 -0.07 -12.97 -7.84
CA SER A 41 1.31 -13.44 -7.70
C SER A 41 2.04 -13.59 -9.03
N VAL A 42 1.31 -13.74 -10.15
CA VAL A 42 1.89 -13.90 -11.49
C VAL A 42 2.29 -12.56 -12.10
N THR A 43 1.58 -11.49 -11.78
CA THR A 43 1.78 -10.17 -12.41
C THR A 43 2.76 -9.26 -11.68
N TYR A 44 3.02 -9.49 -10.40
CA TYR A 44 3.98 -8.70 -9.62
C TYR A 44 5.07 -9.59 -9.03
N ARG A 45 6.32 -9.31 -9.40
CA ARG A 45 7.50 -9.95 -8.78
C ARG A 45 7.98 -9.05 -7.64
N PRO A 46 7.77 -9.45 -6.36
CA PRO A 46 8.28 -8.69 -5.23
C PRO A 46 9.79 -8.51 -5.37
N GLY A 47 10.27 -7.33 -5.02
CA GLY A 47 11.70 -7.05 -5.02
C GLY A 47 12.31 -6.65 -6.35
N VAL A 48 11.58 -6.64 -7.47
CA VAL A 48 12.12 -6.15 -8.75
C VAL A 48 12.43 -4.65 -8.65
N GLY A 49 13.66 -4.26 -8.97
CA GLY A 49 14.14 -2.89 -8.87
C GLY A 49 14.34 -2.41 -7.43
N LEU A 50 14.59 -3.34 -6.51
CA LEU A 50 14.95 -3.03 -5.12
C LEU A 50 16.46 -3.11 -4.85
N GLU A 51 17.26 -3.50 -5.86
CA GLU A 51 18.72 -3.55 -5.73
C GLU A 51 19.26 -2.17 -5.35
N GLY A 52 20.02 -2.12 -4.26
CA GLY A 52 20.58 -0.88 -3.73
C GLY A 52 19.59 0.07 -3.06
N ARG A 53 18.29 -0.27 -3.01
CA ARG A 53 17.29 0.55 -2.33
C ARG A 53 17.51 0.51 -0.81
N ARG A 54 17.29 1.65 -0.18
CA ARG A 54 17.39 1.77 1.28
C ARG A 54 16.01 1.64 1.92
N CYS A 55 16.00 1.09 3.12
CA CYS A 55 14.83 1.12 3.99
C CYS A 55 14.49 2.56 4.37
N LEU A 56 13.30 2.80 4.87
CA LEU A 56 12.80 4.14 5.23
C LEU A 56 13.69 4.84 6.30
N ASP A 57 14.41 4.09 7.13
CA ASP A 57 15.39 4.58 8.10
C ASP A 57 16.79 4.82 7.52
N GLY A 58 16.99 4.61 6.23
CA GLY A 58 18.24 4.84 5.50
C GLY A 58 19.22 3.67 5.46
N ARG A 59 19.01 2.60 6.25
CA ARG A 59 19.84 1.39 6.19
C ARG A 59 19.60 0.59 4.91
N LEU A 60 20.55 -0.25 4.54
CA LEU A 60 20.34 -1.26 3.51
C LEU A 60 19.54 -2.45 4.11
N PRO A 61 18.68 -3.10 3.32
CA PRO A 61 17.96 -4.29 3.78
C PRO A 61 18.94 -5.39 4.17
N GLY A 62 18.72 -6.00 5.35
CA GLY A 62 19.41 -7.21 5.75
C GLY A 62 18.98 -8.40 4.87
N LYS A 63 19.79 -9.47 4.85
CA LYS A 63 19.51 -10.67 4.05
C LYS A 63 18.14 -11.29 4.34
N ASP A 64 17.73 -11.27 5.61
CA ASP A 64 16.48 -11.87 6.08
C ASP A 64 15.44 -10.80 6.45
N ALA A 65 15.62 -9.55 5.95
CA ALA A 65 14.69 -8.49 6.25
C ALA A 65 13.31 -8.76 5.62
N GLU A 66 12.26 -8.53 6.42
CA GLU A 66 10.89 -8.53 5.91
C GLU A 66 10.66 -7.28 5.06
N MET A 67 10.57 -7.47 3.74
CA MET A 67 10.43 -6.39 2.78
C MET A 67 8.99 -5.91 2.69
N ILE A 68 8.77 -4.62 2.90
CA ILE A 68 7.48 -3.95 2.81
C ILE A 68 7.61 -2.86 1.76
N GLU A 69 6.95 -3.01 0.61
CA GLU A 69 6.93 -1.97 -0.40
C GLU A 69 5.75 -1.03 -0.15
N PHE A 70 6.04 0.24 -0.03
CA PHE A 70 5.05 1.30 0.14
C PHE A 70 5.01 2.18 -1.11
N TRP A 71 4.03 1.95 -1.97
CA TRP A 71 3.78 2.70 -3.18
C TRP A 71 2.98 3.96 -2.89
N ALA A 72 3.57 5.09 -3.15
CA ALA A 72 3.04 6.38 -2.74
C ALA A 72 3.18 7.47 -3.80
N SER A 73 2.31 8.46 -3.70
CA SER A 73 2.46 9.76 -4.37
C SER A 73 2.55 10.85 -3.30
N LEU A 74 3.47 11.80 -3.47
CA LEU A 74 3.55 12.97 -2.58
C LEU A 74 2.43 13.99 -2.83
N GLU A 75 1.45 13.64 -3.63
CA GLU A 75 0.21 14.38 -3.84
C GLU A 75 -1.00 13.71 -3.17
N CYS A 76 -0.80 12.51 -2.63
CA CYS A 76 -1.85 11.75 -1.97
C CYS A 76 -1.91 12.07 -0.46
N SER A 77 -3.02 12.62 0.00
CA SER A 77 -3.22 12.98 1.42
C SER A 77 -3.21 11.81 2.40
N TYR A 78 -3.35 10.59 1.89
CA TYR A 78 -3.30 9.36 2.68
C TYR A 78 -1.92 8.68 2.66
N CYS A 79 -0.94 9.24 1.95
CA CYS A 79 0.41 8.68 1.85
C CYS A 79 1.35 9.20 2.96
N GLY A 80 0.85 9.35 4.17
CA GLY A 80 1.67 9.69 5.34
C GLY A 80 2.65 8.57 5.69
N ILE A 81 3.88 8.95 6.11
CA ILE A 81 4.94 7.97 6.43
C ILE A 81 5.24 7.84 7.92
N ARG A 82 4.59 8.63 8.77
CA ARG A 82 4.88 8.64 10.23
C ARG A 82 4.64 7.28 10.87
N GLU A 83 3.51 6.63 10.55
CA GLU A 83 3.18 5.30 11.08
C GLU A 83 4.16 4.24 10.57
N LEU A 84 4.64 4.39 9.32
CA LEU A 84 5.64 3.48 8.75
C LEU A 84 7.01 3.63 9.41
N VAL A 85 7.43 4.87 9.69
CA VAL A 85 8.67 5.14 10.43
C VAL A 85 8.60 4.51 11.82
N LYS A 86 7.46 4.69 12.52
CA LYS A 86 7.22 4.08 13.83
C LYS A 86 7.24 2.56 13.75
N ALA A 87 6.50 1.96 12.80
CA ALA A 87 6.46 0.52 12.61
C ALA A 87 7.85 -0.07 12.36
N GLN A 88 8.67 0.58 11.52
CA GLN A 88 10.03 0.12 11.26
C GLN A 88 10.96 0.26 12.49
N GLN A 89 10.74 1.26 13.35
CA GLN A 89 11.48 1.39 14.61
C GLN A 89 11.11 0.31 15.63
N GLU A 90 9.82 -0.07 15.67
CA GLU A 90 9.31 -1.14 16.54
C GLU A 90 9.71 -2.54 16.02
N HIS A 91 9.92 -2.69 14.71
CA HIS A 91 10.30 -3.94 14.04
C HIS A 91 11.62 -3.77 13.27
N PRO A 92 12.77 -3.91 13.93
CA PRO A 92 14.08 -3.69 13.30
C PRO A 92 14.44 -4.73 12.21
N ASP A 93 13.73 -5.84 12.14
CA ASP A 93 13.79 -6.84 11.06
C ASP A 93 13.01 -6.45 9.80
N TRP A 94 12.15 -5.43 9.87
CA TRP A 94 11.44 -4.93 8.70
C TRP A 94 12.29 -3.96 7.90
N CYS A 95 12.05 -3.94 6.59
CA CYS A 95 12.59 -2.93 5.68
C CYS A 95 11.45 -2.35 4.85
N VAL A 96 10.96 -1.18 5.23
CA VAL A 96 9.98 -0.45 4.45
C VAL A 96 10.71 0.31 3.34
N VAL A 97 10.40 -0.01 2.09
CA VAL A 97 10.92 0.69 0.91
C VAL A 97 9.82 1.54 0.30
N VAL A 98 10.09 2.83 0.19
CA VAL A 98 9.19 3.74 -0.54
C VAL A 98 9.38 3.54 -2.04
N ARG A 99 8.26 3.42 -2.76
CA ARG A 99 8.17 3.37 -4.22
C ARG A 99 7.30 4.52 -4.72
N HIS A 100 7.71 5.17 -5.78
CA HIS A 100 7.09 6.39 -6.26
C HIS A 100 6.16 6.15 -7.45
N ILE A 101 4.92 6.68 -7.35
CA ILE A 101 3.96 6.77 -8.46
C ILE A 101 3.51 8.23 -8.57
N PRO A 102 4.32 9.10 -9.21
CA PRO A 102 3.91 10.49 -9.40
C PRO A 102 2.73 10.57 -10.36
N ALA A 103 1.70 11.33 -9.97
CA ALA A 103 0.49 11.53 -10.77
C ALA A 103 0.57 12.78 -11.66
N SER A 104 1.51 13.70 -11.39
CA SER A 104 1.68 14.96 -12.10
C SER A 104 3.15 15.36 -12.18
N PRO A 105 3.51 16.37 -12.99
CA PRO A 105 4.86 16.95 -12.98
C PRO A 105 5.29 17.48 -11.62
N GLU A 106 4.35 17.99 -10.80
CA GLU A 106 4.67 18.43 -9.43
C GLU A 106 4.95 17.22 -8.52
N GLY A 107 4.17 16.16 -8.62
CA GLY A 107 4.41 14.90 -7.91
C GLY A 107 5.76 14.29 -8.28
N LEU A 108 6.12 14.31 -9.55
CA LEU A 108 7.43 13.88 -10.02
C LEU A 108 8.56 14.70 -9.39
N ARG A 109 8.46 16.03 -9.41
CA ARG A 109 9.44 16.93 -8.78
C ARG A 109 9.61 16.65 -7.29
N LYS A 110 8.51 16.41 -6.57
CA LYS A 110 8.54 16.06 -5.15
C LYS A 110 9.21 14.69 -4.92
N ALA A 111 8.91 13.69 -5.73
CA ALA A 111 9.50 12.35 -5.63
C ALA A 111 11.02 12.39 -5.88
N LEU A 112 11.45 13.07 -6.93
CA LEU A 112 12.88 13.29 -7.22
C LEU A 112 13.59 13.98 -6.07
N SER A 113 12.99 15.03 -5.49
CA SER A 113 13.58 15.76 -4.38
C SER A 113 13.70 14.93 -3.12
N PHE A 114 12.70 14.09 -2.84
CA PHE A 114 12.76 13.16 -1.71
C PHE A 114 13.93 12.18 -1.84
N GLU A 115 14.10 11.55 -3.01
CA GLU A 115 15.19 10.59 -3.23
C GLU A 115 16.56 11.28 -3.25
N ALA A 116 16.65 12.47 -3.84
CA ALA A 116 17.89 13.26 -3.82
C ALA A 116 18.31 13.66 -2.38
N LEU A 117 17.37 14.15 -1.56
CA LEU A 117 17.61 14.44 -0.14
C LEU A 117 18.02 13.18 0.63
N ARG A 118 17.34 12.04 0.37
CA ARG A 118 17.58 10.78 1.05
C ARG A 118 19.00 10.23 0.84
N LYS A 119 19.62 10.55 -0.28
CA LYS A 119 21.02 10.22 -0.56
C LYS A 119 21.96 10.80 0.50
N PHE A 120 21.67 12.01 1.01
CA PHE A 120 22.51 12.74 1.97
C PHE A 120 22.00 12.62 3.40
N SER A 121 20.68 12.74 3.59
CA SER A 121 20.07 12.71 4.92
C SER A 121 18.66 12.13 4.86
N THR A 122 18.51 10.93 5.40
CA THR A 122 17.18 10.31 5.56
C THR A 122 16.26 11.18 6.41
N SER A 123 16.75 11.79 7.48
CA SER A 123 15.94 12.67 8.36
C SER A 123 15.42 13.89 7.60
N ALA A 124 16.27 14.55 6.81
CA ALA A 124 15.85 15.70 6.00
C ALA A 124 14.80 15.29 4.94
N ALA A 125 14.98 14.14 4.29
CA ALA A 125 14.00 13.61 3.34
C ALA A 125 12.66 13.32 4.00
N LEU A 126 12.63 12.72 5.18
CA LEU A 126 11.40 12.46 5.93
C LEU A 126 10.71 13.75 6.37
N THR A 127 11.48 14.76 6.81
CA THR A 127 10.96 16.09 7.14
C THR A 127 10.37 16.78 5.92
N PHE A 128 11.06 16.71 4.77
CA PHE A 128 10.55 17.21 3.51
C PHE A 128 9.24 16.54 3.10
N TRP A 129 9.18 15.18 3.14
CA TRP A 129 7.96 14.44 2.86
C TRP A 129 6.78 14.95 3.68
N ASP A 130 6.95 15.01 5.01
CA ASP A 130 5.89 15.45 5.92
C ASP A 130 5.45 16.91 5.68
N ALA A 131 6.34 17.74 5.16
CA ALA A 131 6.05 19.14 4.86
C ALA A 131 5.26 19.34 3.56
N VAL A 132 5.55 18.54 2.51
CA VAL A 132 4.97 18.73 1.17
C VAL A 132 3.74 17.88 0.89
N ILE A 133 3.48 16.85 1.72
CA ILE A 133 2.30 16.00 1.54
C ILE A 133 1.04 16.74 1.99
N PRO A 134 -0.06 16.71 1.21
CA PRO A 134 -1.34 17.21 1.67
C PRO A 134 -1.80 16.43 2.91
N LYS A 135 -2.29 17.11 3.94
CA LYS A 135 -2.83 16.45 5.13
C LYS A 135 -4.35 16.59 5.14
N LYS A 136 -5.06 15.51 5.45
CA LYS A 136 -6.52 15.45 5.43
C LYS A 136 -7.18 16.53 6.28
N ASP A 137 -6.59 16.84 7.46
CA ASP A 137 -7.16 17.74 8.45
C ASP A 137 -6.27 18.97 8.72
N SER A 138 -5.32 19.27 7.84
CA SER A 138 -4.37 20.37 8.02
C SER A 138 -4.53 21.46 6.98
N PRO A 139 -4.28 22.73 7.35
CA PRO A 139 -4.12 23.78 6.37
C PRO A 139 -3.05 23.39 5.34
N MET A 140 -3.08 24.05 4.18
CA MET A 140 -2.28 23.76 3.00
C MET A 140 -0.86 23.27 3.33
N PRO A 141 -0.34 22.28 2.59
CA PRO A 141 1.06 21.85 2.72
C PRO A 141 1.99 23.08 2.57
N ARG A 142 3.17 22.99 3.14
CA ARG A 142 4.16 24.04 2.90
C ARG A 142 4.41 24.15 1.41
N PRO A 143 4.60 25.38 0.87
CA PRO A 143 5.09 25.52 -0.49
C PRO A 143 6.35 24.68 -0.69
N TYR A 144 6.42 24.00 -1.81
CA TYR A 144 7.54 23.10 -2.14
C TYR A 144 8.91 23.73 -1.91
N GLU A 145 9.09 24.97 -2.39
CA GLU A 145 10.35 25.72 -2.27
C GLU A 145 10.76 25.94 -0.80
N GLY A 146 9.79 26.31 0.04
CA GLY A 146 10.06 26.53 1.47
C GLY A 146 10.40 25.24 2.21
N ALA A 147 9.78 24.13 1.86
CA ALA A 147 10.10 22.81 2.42
C ALA A 147 11.49 22.34 1.97
N LEU A 148 11.85 22.61 0.71
CA LEU A 148 13.13 22.21 0.15
C LEU A 148 14.30 23.03 0.76
N ILE A 149 14.14 24.34 0.92
CA ILE A 149 15.13 25.20 1.57
C ILE A 149 15.40 24.72 2.99
N GLN A 150 14.36 24.38 3.75
CA GLN A 150 14.52 23.84 5.10
C GLN A 150 15.27 22.50 5.08
N ALA A 151 14.94 21.62 4.16
CA ALA A 151 15.59 20.32 4.03
C ALA A 151 17.07 20.43 3.67
N TYR A 152 17.45 21.41 2.85
CA TYR A 152 18.87 21.71 2.55
C TYR A 152 19.64 22.15 3.80
N ALA A 153 19.04 23.04 4.58
CA ALA A 153 19.64 23.50 5.82
C ALA A 153 19.82 22.33 6.82
N ASP A 154 18.80 21.50 6.97
CA ASP A 154 18.82 20.36 7.89
C ASP A 154 19.83 19.28 7.48
N ALA A 155 20.06 19.11 6.18
CA ALA A 155 20.98 18.10 5.64
C ALA A 155 22.40 18.64 5.39
N ALA A 156 22.64 19.96 5.53
CA ALA A 156 23.88 20.64 5.17
C ALA A 156 24.34 20.32 3.74
N ILE A 157 23.44 20.30 2.78
CA ILE A 157 23.69 19.97 1.38
C ILE A 157 23.86 21.24 0.57
N SER A 158 24.84 21.25 -0.36
CA SER A 158 24.94 22.31 -1.35
C SER A 158 23.91 22.16 -2.47
N GLU A 159 23.52 23.28 -3.08
CA GLU A 159 22.60 23.24 -4.23
C GLU A 159 23.19 22.45 -5.41
N ALA A 160 24.51 22.50 -5.59
CA ALA A 160 25.20 21.76 -6.65
C ALA A 160 25.12 20.23 -6.43
N ASP A 161 25.37 19.77 -5.19
CA ASP A 161 25.30 18.35 -4.85
C ASP A 161 23.86 17.81 -4.98
N PHE A 162 22.89 18.62 -4.54
CA PHE A 162 21.48 18.25 -4.69
C PHE A 162 21.06 18.18 -6.16
N SER A 163 21.45 19.17 -6.98
CA SER A 163 21.15 19.19 -8.41
C SER A 163 21.75 17.97 -9.13
N ALA A 164 22.97 17.60 -8.77
CA ALA A 164 23.59 16.38 -9.30
C ALA A 164 22.85 15.11 -8.88
N ALA A 165 22.36 15.05 -7.63
CA ALA A 165 21.58 13.92 -7.15
C ALA A 165 20.22 13.83 -7.83
N LEU A 166 19.54 14.95 -8.12
CA LEU A 166 18.24 14.99 -8.81
C LEU A 166 18.29 14.36 -10.20
N THR A 167 19.37 14.64 -10.96
CA THR A 167 19.52 14.16 -12.35
C THR A 167 20.24 12.83 -12.47
N GLY A 168 20.72 12.29 -11.37
CA GLY A 168 21.37 10.99 -11.29
C GLY A 168 20.51 9.96 -10.57
N ASP A 169 21.00 9.45 -9.42
CA ASP A 169 20.39 8.34 -8.68
C ASP A 169 18.90 8.52 -8.40
N ALA A 170 18.45 9.76 -8.11
CA ALA A 170 17.05 10.02 -7.82
C ALA A 170 16.16 9.82 -9.07
N ALA A 171 16.63 10.25 -10.24
CA ALA A 171 15.92 10.03 -11.50
C ALA A 171 15.82 8.54 -11.81
N ASP A 172 16.94 7.81 -11.73
CA ASP A 172 16.96 6.36 -11.98
C ASP A 172 16.01 5.60 -11.05
N ILE A 173 15.94 5.98 -9.77
CA ILE A 173 15.05 5.40 -8.78
C ILE A 173 13.57 5.64 -9.11
N VAL A 174 13.20 6.90 -9.40
CA VAL A 174 11.80 7.26 -9.64
C VAL A 174 11.31 6.70 -10.99
N ASP A 175 12.18 6.68 -12.00
CA ASP A 175 11.86 6.08 -13.30
C ASP A 175 11.67 4.57 -13.19
N ALA A 176 12.54 3.87 -12.46
CA ALA A 176 12.41 2.43 -12.21
C ALA A 176 11.13 2.11 -11.42
N ASP A 177 10.75 2.94 -10.43
CA ASP A 177 9.50 2.77 -9.70
C ASP A 177 8.28 2.98 -10.61
N THR A 178 8.30 4.05 -11.40
CA THR A 178 7.21 4.39 -12.32
C THR A 178 7.00 3.27 -13.34
N GLU A 179 8.07 2.73 -13.89
CA GLU A 179 8.00 1.61 -14.84
C GLU A 179 7.49 0.32 -14.16
N ALA A 180 8.04 -0.02 -12.99
CA ALA A 180 7.64 -1.21 -12.24
C ALA A 180 6.17 -1.14 -11.76
N GLY A 181 5.67 0.06 -11.46
CA GLY A 181 4.28 0.28 -11.04
C GLY A 181 3.27 0.39 -12.18
N ARG A 182 3.76 0.58 -13.42
CA ARG A 182 2.89 0.83 -14.59
C ARG A 182 1.93 -0.31 -14.85
N GLY A 183 0.62 0.00 -14.89
CA GLY A 183 -0.44 -0.98 -15.10
C GLY A 183 -0.69 -1.93 -13.93
N ILE A 184 0.10 -1.82 -12.85
CA ILE A 184 0.00 -2.68 -11.67
C ILE A 184 -0.53 -1.90 -10.48
N ILE A 185 -0.02 -0.68 -10.25
CA ILE A 185 -0.44 0.19 -9.15
C ILE A 185 -1.46 1.19 -9.67
N SER A 186 -2.72 1.02 -9.27
CA SER A 186 -3.85 1.85 -9.72
C SER A 186 -4.24 2.93 -8.72
N SER A 187 -3.72 2.87 -7.51
CA SER A 187 -4.06 3.81 -6.43
C SER A 187 -2.92 3.95 -5.44
N THR A 188 -2.89 5.06 -4.71
CA THR A 188 -1.97 5.30 -3.60
C THR A 188 -2.74 5.71 -2.34
N PRO A 189 -2.29 5.31 -1.15
CA PRO A 189 -1.18 4.38 -0.90
C PRO A 189 -1.51 2.95 -1.31
N THR A 190 -0.50 2.20 -1.74
CA THR A 190 -0.59 0.75 -1.93
C THR A 190 0.59 0.09 -1.21
N TYR A 191 0.30 -0.92 -0.42
CA TYR A 191 1.32 -1.75 0.21
C TYR A 191 1.48 -3.05 -0.56
N VAL A 192 2.72 -3.50 -0.74
CA VAL A 192 2.99 -4.85 -1.22
C VAL A 192 3.70 -5.61 -0.13
N LEU A 193 3.01 -6.60 0.42
CA LEU A 193 3.43 -7.43 1.54
C LEU A 193 3.53 -8.86 1.03
N ARG A 194 4.73 -9.43 1.02
CA ARG A 194 4.93 -10.78 0.49
C ARG A 194 4.36 -11.02 -0.91
N GLY A 195 4.34 -9.98 -1.75
CA GLY A 195 3.78 -10.02 -3.10
C GLY A 195 2.27 -9.87 -3.18
N ILE A 196 1.57 -9.64 -2.09
CA ILE A 196 0.15 -9.34 -2.05
C ILE A 196 -0.04 -7.82 -1.98
N ARG A 197 -0.87 -7.27 -2.86
CA ARG A 197 -1.15 -5.82 -2.93
C ARG A 197 -2.35 -5.46 -2.09
N PHE A 198 -2.17 -4.49 -1.21
CA PHE A 198 -3.21 -3.86 -0.41
C PHE A 198 -3.37 -2.41 -0.89
N GLY A 199 -4.24 -2.20 -1.89
CA GLY A 199 -4.46 -0.89 -2.49
C GLY A 199 -5.39 0.00 -1.68
N SER A 200 -5.13 1.31 -1.70
CA SER A 200 -5.93 2.34 -1.00
C SER A 200 -6.10 2.13 0.51
N CYS A 201 -5.14 1.44 1.13
CA CYS A 201 -5.14 1.19 2.57
C CYS A 201 -4.27 2.22 3.28
N ASP A 202 -4.82 2.85 4.32
CA ASP A 202 -4.07 3.72 5.24
C ASP A 202 -3.88 2.92 6.55
N PHE A 203 -2.78 2.20 6.63
CA PHE A 203 -2.49 1.32 7.75
C PHE A 203 -1.80 2.07 8.90
N THR A 204 -2.33 1.93 10.11
CA THR A 204 -1.55 2.15 11.32
C THR A 204 -0.45 1.10 11.45
N ALA A 205 0.56 1.34 12.29
CA ALA A 205 1.64 0.37 12.53
C ALA A 205 1.09 -1.02 12.89
N LYS A 206 0.11 -1.08 13.80
CA LYS A 206 -0.53 -2.33 14.22
C LYS A 206 -1.33 -3.03 13.12
N GLN A 207 -2.00 -2.25 12.26
CA GLN A 207 -2.72 -2.82 11.11
C GLN A 207 -1.76 -3.35 10.05
N LEU A 208 -0.62 -2.70 9.86
CA LEU A 208 0.43 -3.17 8.96
C LEU A 208 1.04 -4.50 9.44
N GLU A 209 1.31 -4.62 10.75
CA GLU A 209 1.76 -5.88 11.36
C GLU A 209 0.77 -7.02 11.10
N ARG A 210 -0.52 -6.77 11.35
CA ARG A 210 -1.57 -7.76 11.07
C ARG A 210 -1.68 -8.10 9.58
N ALA A 211 -1.63 -7.10 8.70
CA ALA A 211 -1.68 -7.32 7.25
C ALA A 211 -0.49 -8.17 6.77
N LEU A 212 0.69 -7.95 7.35
CA LEU A 212 1.88 -8.74 7.06
C LEU A 212 1.74 -10.19 7.55
N ASP A 213 1.20 -10.41 8.74
CA ASP A 213 0.92 -11.77 9.25
C ASP A 213 -0.11 -12.50 8.37
N LEU A 214 -1.19 -11.82 8.00
CA LEU A 214 -2.18 -12.37 7.08
C LEU A 214 -1.58 -12.72 5.71
N ALA A 215 -0.73 -11.83 5.16
CA ALA A 215 -0.04 -12.09 3.90
C ALA A 215 0.88 -13.30 4.00
N ARG A 216 1.59 -13.46 5.12
CA ARG A 216 2.46 -14.62 5.38
C ARG A 216 1.65 -15.92 5.43
N ARG A 217 0.58 -15.96 6.21
CA ARG A 217 -0.30 -17.13 6.37
C ARG A 217 -1.00 -17.51 5.06
N ALA A 218 -1.54 -16.53 4.33
CA ALA A 218 -2.16 -16.75 3.03
C ALA A 218 -1.16 -17.38 2.03
N ARG A 219 0.10 -16.92 2.03
CA ARG A 219 1.16 -17.47 1.15
C ARG A 219 1.58 -18.89 1.54
N THR A 220 1.38 -19.31 2.78
CA THR A 220 1.64 -20.69 3.23
C THR A 220 0.44 -21.60 3.11
N GLY A 221 -0.66 -21.12 2.52
CA GLY A 221 -1.83 -21.92 2.18
C GLY A 221 -2.94 -21.94 3.26
N ASP A 222 -2.91 -20.99 4.20
CA ASP A 222 -4.00 -20.81 5.18
C ASP A 222 -5.25 -20.21 4.47
N PRO A 223 -6.36 -20.98 4.34
CA PRO A 223 -7.53 -20.54 3.59
C PRO A 223 -8.30 -19.41 4.29
N ASP A 224 -8.27 -19.36 5.62
CA ASP A 224 -8.94 -18.29 6.36
C ASP A 224 -8.17 -16.97 6.24
N ALA A 225 -6.84 -17.02 6.30
CA ALA A 225 -6.02 -15.85 6.03
C ALA A 225 -6.17 -15.37 4.57
N ALA A 226 -6.26 -16.27 3.60
CA ALA A 226 -6.49 -15.92 2.20
C ALA A 226 -7.84 -15.21 2.00
N ARG A 227 -8.92 -15.69 2.64
CA ARG A 227 -10.23 -15.05 2.62
C ARG A 227 -10.19 -13.66 3.26
N GLU A 228 -9.56 -13.53 4.45
CA GLU A 228 -9.44 -12.25 5.14
C GLU A 228 -8.63 -11.22 4.33
N VAL A 229 -7.56 -11.64 3.67
CA VAL A 229 -6.81 -10.81 2.71
C VAL A 229 -7.73 -10.31 1.59
N GLY A 230 -8.55 -11.19 1.01
CA GLY A 230 -9.51 -10.81 -0.04
C GLY A 230 -10.51 -9.75 0.44
N GLU A 231 -11.00 -9.87 1.68
CA GLU A 231 -11.90 -8.90 2.29
C GLU A 231 -11.22 -7.53 2.50
N VAL A 232 -9.99 -7.51 2.99
CA VAL A 232 -9.22 -6.26 3.18
C VAL A 232 -9.00 -5.56 1.83
N ILE A 233 -8.58 -6.30 0.81
CA ILE A 233 -8.36 -5.75 -0.54
C ILE A 233 -9.65 -5.18 -1.12
N THR A 234 -10.77 -5.89 -0.99
CA THR A 234 -12.06 -5.48 -1.55
C THR A 234 -12.63 -4.25 -0.84
N ARG A 235 -12.47 -4.15 0.46
CA ARG A 235 -13.00 -3.03 1.26
C ARG A 235 -12.08 -1.82 1.33
N GLY A 236 -10.81 -1.94 0.90
CA GLY A 236 -9.81 -0.88 0.96
C GLY A 236 -9.40 -0.48 2.38
N ARG A 237 -9.79 -1.26 3.39
CA ARG A 237 -9.45 -1.02 4.80
C ARG A 237 -9.64 -2.28 5.63
N MET A 238 -8.84 -2.43 6.65
CA MET A 238 -9.12 -3.38 7.73
C MET A 238 -10.30 -2.85 8.55
N GLY A 239 -11.35 -3.64 8.71
CA GLY A 239 -12.49 -3.27 9.56
C GLY A 239 -12.06 -3.10 11.02
N GLU A 240 -12.72 -2.18 11.75
CA GLU A 240 -12.45 -1.94 13.18
C GLU A 240 -12.60 -3.20 14.05
N LYS A 241 -13.39 -4.19 13.60
CA LYS A 241 -13.59 -5.47 14.29
C LYS A 241 -12.41 -6.45 14.16
N MET A 242 -11.39 -6.11 13.37
CA MET A 242 -10.23 -6.97 13.12
C MET A 242 -8.99 -6.53 13.95
N LEU A 243 -9.18 -5.68 14.90
CA LEU A 243 -8.24 -5.30 15.95
C LEU A 243 -8.61 -6.04 17.26
#